data_f9fc6eaf7f2b55a30da98b30453a0cf8
#
_entry.id   f9fc6eaf7f2b55a30da98b30453a0cf8
#
_cell.length_a   1.000
_cell.length_b   1.000
_cell.length_c   1.000
_cell.angle_alpha   90.00
_cell.angle_beta   90.00
_cell.angle_gamma   90.00
#
_symmetry.space_group_name_H-M   'P 1'
#
loop_
_entity.id
_entity.type
_entity.pdbx_description
1 polymer ?
#
loop_
_entity_poly.entity_id
_entity_poly.type
_entity_poly.pdbx_seq_one_letter_code
_entity_poly.pdbx_strand_id
1 'polypeptide(L)' 'MTLLSDLTPGLMATVVAFTGDLERTKRLREMGLLPGTKVKFVRWAPMGDPLEIELRGYRLSLRRHEAELIQVQLAS' A
#
# COMPACT_ATOMS: atom_id res chain seq x y z
N MET A 1 14.10 0.41 -5.25
CA MET A 1 13.06 0.38 -4.19
C MET A 1 11.70 0.52 -4.84
N THR A 2 10.78 -0.36 -4.48
CA THR A 2 9.41 -0.31 -5.02
C THR A 2 8.47 0.21 -3.94
N LEU A 3 7.66 1.20 -4.30
CA LEU A 3 6.67 1.75 -3.40
C LEU A 3 5.29 1.19 -3.79
N LEU A 4 4.38 1.18 -2.82
CA LEU A 4 3.02 0.71 -3.10
C LEU A 4 2.39 1.51 -4.24
N SER A 5 2.70 2.79 -4.33
CA SER A 5 2.20 3.65 -5.40
C SER A 5 2.75 3.31 -6.78
N ASP A 6 3.78 2.48 -6.85
CA ASP A 6 4.38 2.05 -8.13
C ASP A 6 3.67 0.83 -8.72
N LEU A 7 2.78 0.21 -7.97
CA LEU A 7 2.12 -1.01 -8.43
C LEU A 7 1.02 -0.70 -9.45
N THR A 8 0.65 -1.74 -10.20
CA THR A 8 -0.45 -1.66 -11.16
C THR A 8 -1.51 -2.70 -10.79
N PRO A 9 -2.75 -2.53 -11.28
CA PRO A 9 -3.84 -3.45 -10.92
C PRO A 9 -3.48 -4.91 -11.14
N GLY A 10 -3.80 -5.73 -10.15
CA GLY A 10 -3.56 -7.17 -10.19
C GLY A 10 -2.25 -7.60 -9.57
N LEU A 11 -1.31 -6.70 -9.36
CA LEU A 11 -0.03 -7.07 -8.75
C LEU A 11 -0.18 -7.31 -7.26
N MET A 12 0.61 -8.26 -6.76
CA MET A 12 0.68 -8.56 -5.33
C MET A 12 2.06 -8.22 -4.82
N ALA A 13 2.12 -7.78 -3.57
CA ALA A 13 3.38 -7.40 -2.97
C ALA A 13 3.31 -7.60 -1.46
N THR A 14 4.47 -7.57 -0.82
CA THR A 14 4.58 -7.67 0.63
C THR A 14 5.14 -6.36 1.16
N VAL A 15 4.51 -5.81 2.19
CA VAL A 15 5.00 -4.60 2.84
C VAL A 15 6.35 -4.90 3.49
N VAL A 16 7.34 -4.06 3.24
CA VAL A 16 8.69 -4.23 3.78
C VAL A 16 8.97 -3.19 4.86
N ALA A 17 8.70 -1.93 4.57
CA ALA A 17 9.04 -0.84 5.47
C ALA A 17 8.27 0.41 5.10
N PHE A 18 8.42 1.44 5.91
CA PHE A 18 7.86 2.76 5.63
C PHE A 18 8.99 3.74 5.39
N THR A 19 8.72 4.75 4.54
CA THR A 19 9.73 5.75 4.20
C THR A 19 9.50 7.08 4.90
N GLY A 20 8.38 7.26 5.58
CA GLY A 20 8.11 8.49 6.32
C GLY A 20 8.43 8.33 7.79
N ASP A 21 8.22 9.40 8.56
CA ASP A 21 8.41 9.35 9.99
C ASP A 21 7.23 8.59 10.66
N LEU A 22 7.37 8.33 11.96
CA LEU A 22 6.37 7.56 12.70
C LEU A 22 5.01 8.24 12.72
N GLU A 23 5.01 9.56 12.78
CA GLU A 23 3.76 10.33 12.82
C GLU A 23 2.97 10.15 11.53
N ARG A 24 3.65 10.29 10.39
CA ARG A 24 3.01 10.20 9.07
C ARG A 24 2.50 8.80 8.76
N THR A 25 3.18 7.78 9.26
CA THR A 25 2.85 6.40 8.95
C THR A 25 1.99 5.72 10.01
N LYS A 26 1.72 6.41 11.12
CA LYS A 26 0.95 5.84 12.22
C LYS A 26 -0.40 5.29 11.77
N ARG A 27 -1.15 6.09 11.01
CA ARG A 27 -2.46 5.69 10.51
C ARG A 27 -2.39 4.43 9.67
N LEU A 28 -1.36 4.36 8.80
CA LEU A 28 -1.19 3.21 7.91
C LEU A 28 -0.94 1.94 8.70
N ARG A 29 -0.09 2.03 9.73
CA ARG A 29 0.19 0.88 10.58
C ARG A 29 -1.05 0.46 11.37
N GLU A 30 -1.83 1.41 11.83
CA GLU A 30 -3.08 1.12 12.55
C GLU A 30 -4.11 0.44 11.67
N MET A 31 -4.04 0.67 10.36
CA MET A 31 -4.92 0.01 9.41
C MET A 31 -4.43 -1.40 9.03
N GLY A 32 -3.33 -1.85 9.60
CA GLY A 32 -2.83 -3.19 9.37
C GLY A 32 -1.73 -3.32 8.33
N LEU A 33 -1.21 -2.21 7.83
CA LEU A 33 -0.14 -2.24 6.82
C LEU A 33 1.22 -2.39 7.49
N LEU A 34 1.42 -3.54 8.14
CA LEU A 34 2.65 -3.83 8.87
C LEU A 34 3.64 -4.57 7.98
N PRO A 35 4.95 -4.46 8.26
CA PRO A 35 5.94 -5.27 7.55
C PRO A 35 5.55 -6.74 7.54
N GLY A 36 5.66 -7.39 6.39
CA GLY A 36 5.25 -8.77 6.22
C GLY A 36 3.82 -8.96 5.74
N THR A 37 3.01 -7.90 5.72
CA THR A 37 1.63 -7.99 5.25
C THR A 37 1.60 -8.08 3.73
N LYS A 38 0.83 -9.06 3.21
CA LYS A 38 0.64 -9.19 1.77
C LYS A 38 -0.52 -8.31 1.34
N VAL A 39 -0.31 -7.57 0.25
CA VAL A 39 -1.34 -6.70 -0.31
C VAL A 39 -1.50 -6.99 -1.79
N LYS A 40 -2.72 -6.76 -2.29
CA LYS A 40 -3.00 -6.86 -3.71
C LYS A 40 -3.48 -5.49 -4.17
N PHE A 41 -2.88 -4.98 -5.24
CA PHE A 41 -3.33 -3.71 -5.82
C PHE A 41 -4.58 -4.00 -6.63
N VAL A 42 -5.71 -3.41 -6.25
CA VAL A 42 -6.98 -3.67 -6.92
C VAL A 42 -7.19 -2.73 -8.08
N ARG A 43 -7.17 -1.43 -7.83
CA ARG A 43 -7.39 -0.44 -8.89
C ARG A 43 -7.06 0.97 -8.42
N TRP A 44 -6.90 1.86 -9.39
CA TRP A 44 -6.92 3.29 -9.16
C TRP A 44 -8.36 3.76 -9.27
N ALA A 45 -8.75 4.75 -8.48
CA ALA A 45 -10.02 5.43 -8.70
C ALA A 45 -10.00 6.11 -10.07
N PRO A 46 -11.16 6.39 -10.67
CA PRO A 46 -11.21 7.01 -12.00
C PRO A 46 -10.40 8.29 -12.15
N MET A 47 -10.21 9.03 -11.06
CA MET A 47 -9.42 10.27 -11.08
C MET A 47 -7.94 10.02 -10.77
N GLY A 48 -7.54 8.77 -10.59
CA GLY A 48 -6.16 8.42 -10.26
C GLY A 48 -5.84 8.47 -8.78
N ASP A 49 -6.78 8.83 -7.92
CA ASP A 49 -6.59 8.93 -6.49
C ASP A 49 -7.98 8.95 -5.84
N PRO A 50 -8.24 8.14 -4.83
CA PRO A 50 -7.35 7.21 -4.15
C PRO A 50 -7.13 5.92 -4.92
N LEU A 51 -6.23 5.08 -4.41
CA LEU A 51 -6.08 3.72 -4.91
C LEU A 51 -6.73 2.76 -3.93
N GLU A 52 -7.12 1.57 -4.44
CA GLU A 52 -7.68 0.52 -3.60
C GLU A 52 -6.73 -0.67 -3.55
N ILE A 53 -6.53 -1.20 -2.35
CA ILE A 53 -5.77 -2.43 -2.14
C ILE A 53 -6.60 -3.40 -1.33
N GLU A 54 -6.22 -4.68 -1.41
CA GLU A 54 -6.86 -5.73 -0.63
C GLU A 54 -5.81 -6.37 0.27
N LEU A 55 -6.15 -6.56 1.54
CA LEU A 55 -5.29 -7.24 2.49
C LEU A 55 -6.17 -7.95 3.52
N ARG A 56 -5.75 -9.16 3.89
CA ARG A 56 -6.43 -9.93 4.93
C ARG A 56 -7.93 -10.05 4.74
N GLY A 57 -8.38 -10.13 3.48
CA GLY A 57 -9.79 -10.33 3.18
C GLY A 57 -10.65 -9.08 3.18
N TYR A 58 -10.07 -7.89 3.32
CA TYR A 58 -10.82 -6.65 3.23
C TYR A 58 -10.08 -5.64 2.35
N ARG A 59 -10.79 -4.59 1.95
CA ARG A 59 -10.24 -3.57 1.07
C ARG A 59 -10.00 -2.27 1.81
N LEU A 60 -8.92 -1.59 1.44
CA LEU A 60 -8.59 -0.26 1.95
C LEU A 60 -8.44 0.69 0.77
N SER A 61 -8.88 1.93 0.99
CA SER A 61 -8.59 3.02 0.06
C SER A 61 -7.48 3.87 0.67
N LEU A 62 -6.44 4.12 -0.11
CA LEU A 62 -5.31 4.94 0.32
C LEU A 62 -5.13 6.09 -0.63
N ARG A 63 -4.78 7.25 -0.11
CA ARG A 63 -4.35 8.35 -0.97
C ARG A 63 -2.99 8.02 -1.56
N ARG A 64 -2.74 8.55 -2.77
CA ARG A 64 -1.47 8.33 -3.45
C ARG A 64 -0.29 8.71 -2.56
N HIS A 65 -0.36 9.85 -1.87
CA HIS A 65 0.74 10.29 -1.01
C HIS A 65 0.99 9.33 0.16
N GLU A 66 -0.05 8.63 0.61
CA GLU A 66 0.11 7.62 1.65
C GLU A 66 0.81 6.37 1.09
N ALA A 67 0.42 5.95 -0.11
CA ALA A 67 1.03 4.79 -0.76
C ALA A 67 2.51 5.03 -1.07
N GLU A 68 2.89 6.27 -1.28
CA GLU A 68 4.29 6.64 -1.53
C GLU A 68 5.17 6.47 -0.29
N LEU A 69 4.57 6.31 0.87
CA LEU A 69 5.31 6.09 2.11
C LEU A 69 5.53 4.61 2.42
N ILE A 70 4.97 3.71 1.61
CA ILE A 70 5.01 2.28 1.89
C ILE A 70 5.94 1.59 0.88
N GLN A 71 7.02 1.04 1.41
CA GLN A 71 7.97 0.27 0.62
C GLN A 71 7.51 -1.18 0.57
N VAL A 72 7.46 -1.75 -0.63
CA VAL A 72 6.98 -3.12 -0.82
C VAL A 72 7.97 -3.92 -1.65
N GLN A 73 7.81 -5.24 -1.60
CA GLN A 73 8.55 -6.16 -2.45
C GLN A 73 7.53 -6.93 -3.26
N LEU A 74 7.69 -6.92 -4.58
CA LEU A 74 6.77 -7.63 -5.47
C LEU A 74 6.80 -9.12 -5.19
N ALA A 75 5.64 -9.75 -5.27
CA ALA A 75 5.54 -11.21 -5.22
C ALA A 75 6.13 -11.78 -6.51
N SER A 76 6.96 -12.76 -6.36
CA SER A 76 7.58 -13.44 -7.50
C SER A 76 6.73 -14.59 -7.97
#